data_d129c5cd98d14ac44f2cca1999bab0d6
#
_entry.id   d129c5cd98d14ac44f2cca1999bab0d6
#
_cell.length_a   1.000
_cell.length_b   1.000
_cell.length_c   1.000
_cell.angle_alpha   90.00
_cell.angle_beta   90.00
_cell.angle_gamma   90.00
#
_symmetry.space_group_name_H-M   'P 1'
#
loop_
_entity.id
_entity.type
_entity.pdbx_description
1 polymer ?
#
loop_
_entity_poly.entity_id
_entity_poly.type
_entity_poly.pdbx_seq_one_letter_code
_entity_poly.pdbx_strand_id
1 'polypeptide(L)'
;MKKIFVVILLLIISCSKSDVDNKSKENYSGFAFYEGLSTNYIQHGSLSREYLLYIPNNIDNRQNLPIIFNFHGYLGQASQFFSQTDLVEIADNNGVVLVYPQGSNLPAGASHWNAAPPSSSSRSFVNKSNADDLGFFEKLLDEINQDNLIDLNRVYVIGYSNGGMFSHF
;
A
#
# COMPACT_ATOMS: atom_id res chain seq x y z
N MET A 1 -17.82 14.56 -5.17
CA MET A 1 -16.76 13.95 -5.98
C MET A 1 -15.47 14.08 -5.22
N LYS A 2 -14.97 12.98 -4.69
CA LYS A 2 -13.67 12.94 -3.97
C LYS A 2 -12.55 13.17 -5.00
N LYS A 3 -11.68 14.13 -4.79
CA LYS A 3 -10.52 14.36 -5.67
C LYS A 3 -9.38 13.49 -5.18
N ILE A 4 -9.08 12.43 -5.92
CA ILE A 4 -7.91 11.57 -5.70
C ILE A 4 -6.75 12.18 -6.49
N PHE A 5 -5.66 12.53 -5.80
CA PHE A 5 -4.44 12.97 -6.47
C PHE A 5 -3.54 11.75 -6.69
N VAL A 6 -3.31 11.44 -7.95
CA VAL A 6 -2.37 10.38 -8.36
C VAL A 6 -0.99 11.01 -8.53
N VAL A 7 -0.03 10.56 -7.75
CA VAL A 7 1.38 10.94 -7.95
C VAL A 7 2.10 9.76 -8.58
N ILE A 8 2.45 9.90 -9.86
CA ILE A 8 3.29 8.92 -10.57
C ILE A 8 4.74 9.34 -10.33
N LEU A 9 5.45 8.62 -9.47
CA LEU A 9 6.87 8.81 -9.24
C LEU A 9 7.67 7.79 -10.05
N LEU A 10 8.31 8.24 -11.12
CA LEU A 10 9.34 7.49 -11.83
C LEU A 10 10.64 7.59 -11.03
N LEU A 11 10.94 6.56 -10.24
CA LEU A 11 12.20 6.47 -9.52
C LEU A 11 13.31 6.02 -10.49
N ILE A 12 14.17 6.96 -10.83
CA ILE A 12 15.49 6.65 -11.39
C ILE A 12 16.40 6.35 -10.19
N ILE A 13 16.81 5.10 -10.04
CA ILE A 13 17.72 4.68 -8.97
C ILE A 13 19.12 5.17 -9.32
N SER A 14 19.53 6.25 -8.70
CA SER A 14 20.96 6.62 -8.62
C SER A 14 21.46 6.17 -7.24
N CYS A 15 22.39 5.22 -7.25
CA CYS A 15 22.98 4.66 -6.05
C CYS A 15 24.09 5.62 -5.56
N SER A 16 23.86 6.35 -4.46
CA SER A 16 24.94 6.97 -3.68
C SER A 16 24.81 6.53 -2.22
N LYS A 17 25.86 5.87 -1.73
CA LYS A 17 25.98 5.49 -0.32
C LYS A 17 26.23 6.75 0.52
N SER A 18 25.37 6.96 1.53
CA SER A 18 25.71 7.78 2.69
C SER A 18 25.46 6.96 3.94
N ASP A 19 26.46 6.93 4.81
CA ASP A 19 26.46 6.24 6.09
C ASP A 19 25.34 6.79 6.98
N VAL A 20 24.41 5.93 7.39
CA VAL A 20 23.40 6.23 8.39
C VAL A 20 23.59 5.32 9.58
N ASP A 21 23.63 5.94 10.75
CA ASP A 21 23.86 5.37 12.07
C ASP A 21 23.03 4.10 12.34
N ASN A 22 23.75 3.13 12.87
CA ASN A 22 23.33 1.77 13.18
C ASN A 22 22.40 1.75 14.41
N LYS A 23 21.09 1.90 14.22
CA LYS A 23 20.08 1.56 15.23
C LYS A 23 19.72 0.09 15.04
N SER A 24 20.03 -0.72 16.03
CA SER A 24 19.94 -2.17 16.13
C SER A 24 18.79 -2.82 15.32
N LYS A 25 19.17 -3.49 14.22
CA LYS A 25 18.31 -4.41 13.48
C LYS A 25 18.38 -5.78 14.16
N GLU A 26 17.36 -6.16 14.91
CA GLU A 26 17.20 -7.56 15.27
C GLU A 26 16.54 -8.30 14.11
N ASN A 27 17.29 -9.19 13.47
CA ASN A 27 16.83 -10.06 12.40
C ASN A 27 15.97 -11.20 12.98
N TYR A 28 14.66 -11.09 12.80
CA TYR A 28 13.77 -12.24 12.91
C TYR A 28 13.15 -12.52 11.53
N SER A 29 13.50 -13.64 10.92
CA SER A 29 12.92 -14.20 9.68
C SER A 29 12.70 -13.20 8.52
N GLY A 30 13.65 -12.34 8.21
CA GLY A 30 13.63 -11.51 7.02
C GLY A 30 12.75 -10.25 7.06
N PHE A 31 12.08 -9.98 8.18
CA PHE A 31 11.31 -8.76 8.42
C PHE A 31 12.01 -7.87 9.46
N ALA A 32 12.30 -6.61 9.08
CA ALA A 32 12.65 -5.60 10.06
C ALA A 32 11.36 -5.21 10.83
N PHE A 33 11.35 -5.37 12.14
CA PHE A 33 10.29 -4.84 13.00
C PHE A 33 10.45 -3.32 13.06
N TYR A 34 9.46 -2.62 12.50
CA TYR A 34 9.29 -1.19 12.74
C TYR A 34 8.22 -1.00 13.81
N GLU A 35 8.52 -0.21 14.83
CA GLU A 35 7.51 0.25 15.78
C GLU A 35 6.42 0.99 15.01
N GLY A 36 5.16 0.68 15.24
CA GLY A 36 4.04 1.22 14.47
C GLY A 36 3.62 0.39 13.25
N LEU A 37 4.41 -0.61 12.81
CA LEU A 37 4.05 -1.52 11.72
C LEU A 37 3.23 -2.70 12.24
N SER A 38 2.11 -2.98 11.59
CA SER A 38 1.27 -4.15 11.85
C SER A 38 0.85 -4.86 10.57
N THR A 39 0.69 -6.18 10.64
CA THR A 39 0.06 -6.99 9.60
C THR A 39 -1.39 -7.24 9.98
N ASN A 40 -2.31 -6.92 9.09
CA ASN A 40 -3.74 -6.97 9.34
C ASN A 40 -4.45 -7.73 8.23
N TYR A 41 -5.68 -8.13 8.49
CA TYR A 41 -6.52 -8.85 7.53
C TYR A 41 -7.92 -8.28 7.54
N ILE A 42 -8.51 -8.14 6.35
CA ILE A 42 -9.89 -7.70 6.17
C ILE A 42 -10.62 -8.65 5.23
N GLN A 43 -11.85 -9.03 5.59
CA GLN A 43 -12.68 -9.85 4.73
C GLN A 43 -13.31 -9.00 3.63
N HIS A 44 -13.06 -9.34 2.37
CA HIS A 44 -13.71 -8.72 1.20
C HIS A 44 -14.23 -9.80 0.25
N GLY A 45 -15.56 -9.87 0.10
CA GLY A 45 -16.21 -10.99 -0.57
C GLY A 45 -15.88 -12.32 0.11
N SER A 46 -15.41 -13.29 -0.67
CA SER A 46 -14.97 -14.60 -0.17
C SER A 46 -13.49 -14.64 0.24
N LEU A 47 -12.77 -13.54 0.11
CA LEU A 47 -11.32 -13.48 0.34
C LEU A 47 -10.99 -12.78 1.64
N SER A 48 -10.08 -13.38 2.43
CA SER A 48 -9.34 -12.68 3.49
C SER A 48 -8.14 -11.98 2.84
N ARG A 49 -8.11 -10.65 2.89
CA ARG A 49 -7.10 -9.80 2.24
C ARG A 49 -6.15 -9.26 3.29
N GLU A 50 -4.87 -9.51 3.10
CA GLU A 50 -3.80 -9.00 3.94
C GLU A 50 -3.43 -7.56 3.57
N TYR A 51 -3.04 -6.78 4.57
CA TYR A 51 -2.37 -5.49 4.37
C TYR A 51 -1.41 -5.18 5.52
N LEU A 52 -0.33 -4.48 5.19
CA LEU A 52 0.53 -3.87 6.20
C LEU A 52 0.04 -2.45 6.46
N LEU A 53 -0.02 -2.07 7.72
CA LEU A 53 -0.35 -0.73 8.18
C LEU A 53 0.79 -0.20 9.03
N TYR A 54 1.32 0.96 8.66
CA TYR A 54 2.27 1.71 9.45
C TYR A 54 1.65 3.03 9.92
N ILE A 55 1.59 3.21 11.22
CA ILE A 55 1.13 4.45 11.86
C ILE A 55 2.33 5.03 12.62
N PRO A 56 2.81 6.24 12.28
CA PRO A 56 3.92 6.88 12.99
C PRO A 56 3.63 7.04 14.49
N ASN A 57 4.62 6.76 15.35
CA ASN A 57 4.43 6.78 16.81
C ASN A 57 4.55 8.17 17.43
N ASN A 58 5.22 9.09 16.75
CA ASN A 58 5.57 10.43 17.25
C ASN A 58 4.53 11.51 16.93
N ILE A 59 3.27 11.11 16.74
CA ILE A 59 2.19 12.04 16.41
C ILE A 59 1.37 12.33 17.66
N ASP A 60 1.34 13.59 18.09
CA ASP A 60 0.61 14.03 19.28
C ASP A 60 -0.92 13.91 19.13
N ASN A 61 -1.42 14.07 17.91
CA ASN A 61 -2.84 13.91 17.58
C ASN A 61 -3.02 12.95 16.41
N ARG A 62 -3.53 11.74 16.70
CA ARG A 62 -3.78 10.69 15.70
C ARG A 62 -5.15 10.84 15.03
N GLN A 63 -5.47 12.04 14.58
CA GLN A 63 -6.70 12.31 13.84
C GLN A 63 -6.41 13.15 12.60
N ASN A 64 -7.20 12.93 11.56
CA ASN A 64 -7.08 13.66 10.29
C ASN A 64 -5.68 13.57 9.65
N LEU A 65 -5.06 12.39 9.68
CA LEU A 65 -3.74 12.17 9.09
C LEU A 65 -3.83 11.95 7.57
N PRO A 66 -2.83 12.37 6.80
CA PRO A 66 -2.71 11.93 5.41
C PRO A 66 -2.39 10.44 5.36
N ILE A 67 -2.81 9.78 4.28
CA ILE A 67 -2.57 8.36 4.04
C ILE A 67 -2.01 8.12 2.65
N ILE A 68 -1.07 7.20 2.54
CA ILE A 68 -0.51 6.73 1.26
C ILE A 68 -0.75 5.22 1.15
N PHE A 69 -1.47 4.80 0.12
CA PHE A 69 -1.58 3.40 -0.29
C PHE A 69 -0.49 3.05 -1.29
N ASN A 70 0.22 1.95 -1.04
CA ASN A 70 1.37 1.52 -1.81
C ASN A 70 1.09 0.16 -2.45
N PHE A 71 0.88 0.12 -3.77
CA PHE A 71 0.50 -1.08 -4.51
C PHE A 71 1.71 -1.71 -5.20
N HIS A 72 2.07 -2.93 -4.80
CA HIS A 72 3.17 -3.70 -5.39
C HIS A 72 2.90 -4.10 -6.84
N GLY A 73 3.96 -4.48 -7.57
CA GLY A 73 3.84 -4.98 -8.94
C GLY A 73 3.31 -6.41 -9.02
N TYR A 74 3.11 -6.91 -10.25
CA TYR A 74 2.78 -8.30 -10.51
C TYR A 74 3.83 -9.23 -9.90
N LEU A 75 3.38 -10.34 -9.28
CA LEU A 75 4.21 -11.27 -8.48
C LEU A 75 4.79 -10.67 -7.19
N GLY A 76 4.50 -9.42 -6.87
CA GLY A 76 5.05 -8.74 -5.70
C GLY A 76 4.37 -9.15 -4.40
N GLN A 77 4.99 -8.76 -3.29
CA GLN A 77 4.45 -8.92 -1.95
C GLN A 77 4.43 -7.57 -1.24
N ALA A 78 3.39 -7.32 -0.44
CA ALA A 78 3.25 -6.10 0.35
C ALA A 78 4.48 -5.83 1.22
N SER A 79 4.99 -6.87 1.88
CA SER A 79 6.17 -6.83 2.74
C SER A 79 7.47 -6.46 2.00
N GLN A 80 7.67 -7.03 0.81
CA GLN A 80 8.83 -6.69 -0.02
C GLN A 80 8.74 -5.25 -0.50
N PHE A 81 7.56 -4.81 -0.91
CA PHE A 81 7.36 -3.45 -1.39
C PHE A 81 7.53 -2.42 -0.27
N PHE A 82 7.05 -2.73 0.95
CA PHE A 82 7.33 -1.92 2.13
C PHE A 82 8.84 -1.71 2.34
N SER A 83 9.63 -2.79 2.29
CA SER A 83 11.09 -2.72 2.48
C SER A 83 11.83 -1.99 1.34
N GLN A 84 11.25 -1.94 0.15
CA GLN A 84 11.85 -1.32 -1.04
C GLN A 84 11.57 0.17 -1.17
N THR A 85 10.44 0.66 -0.65
CA THR A 85 10.01 2.05 -0.84
C THR A 85 10.64 3.03 0.13
N ASP A 86 11.13 2.55 1.29
CA ASP A 86 11.82 3.34 2.34
C ASP A 86 11.07 4.63 2.74
N LEU A 87 9.73 4.54 2.86
CA LEU A 87 8.87 5.69 3.15
C LEU A 87 8.69 5.96 4.65
N VAL A 88 9.25 5.12 5.54
CA VAL A 88 9.04 5.22 6.99
C VAL A 88 9.55 6.56 7.53
N GLU A 89 10.74 7.01 7.12
CA GLU A 89 11.28 8.31 7.55
C GLU A 89 10.39 9.48 7.11
N ILE A 90 9.84 9.41 5.88
CA ILE A 90 8.92 10.42 5.38
C ILE A 90 7.61 10.39 6.19
N ALA A 91 7.11 9.19 6.51
CA ALA A 91 5.92 9.00 7.31
C ALA A 91 6.08 9.59 8.72
N ASP A 92 7.19 9.30 9.38
CA ASP A 92 7.49 9.81 10.72
C ASP A 92 7.63 11.32 10.76
N ASN A 93 8.36 11.90 9.80
CA ASN A 93 8.62 13.34 9.76
C ASN A 93 7.38 14.16 9.39
N ASN A 94 6.38 13.57 8.72
CA ASN A 94 5.22 14.28 8.19
C ASN A 94 3.88 13.78 8.77
N GLY A 95 3.88 12.82 9.67
CA GLY A 95 2.67 12.25 10.26
C GLY A 95 1.79 11.55 9.22
N VAL A 96 2.37 10.76 8.31
CA VAL A 96 1.66 10.10 7.22
C VAL A 96 1.44 8.62 7.52
N VAL A 97 0.21 8.15 7.42
CA VAL A 97 -0.11 6.71 7.51
C VAL A 97 0.28 6.02 6.21
N LEU A 98 1.01 4.89 6.30
CA LEU A 98 1.34 4.08 5.13
C LEU A 98 0.56 2.77 5.14
N VAL A 99 -0.01 2.41 4.00
CA VAL A 99 -0.71 1.14 3.79
C VAL A 99 -0.11 0.41 2.61
N TYR A 100 0.20 -0.87 2.80
CA TYR A 100 0.70 -1.76 1.76
C TYR A 100 -0.25 -2.95 1.64
N PRO A 101 -1.30 -2.85 0.81
CA PRO A 101 -2.21 -3.95 0.62
C PRO A 101 -1.55 -5.08 -0.17
N GLN A 102 -1.97 -6.33 0.09
CA GLN A 102 -1.56 -7.49 -0.68
C GLN A 102 -2.56 -7.75 -1.81
N GLY A 103 -2.06 -7.81 -3.03
CA GLY A 103 -2.83 -8.19 -4.20
C GLY A 103 -3.35 -9.64 -4.10
N SER A 104 -4.49 -9.90 -4.73
CA SER A 104 -5.05 -11.25 -4.78
C SER A 104 -4.18 -12.20 -5.61
N ASN A 105 -4.21 -13.50 -5.27
CA ASN A 105 -3.45 -14.51 -5.99
C ASN A 105 -4.26 -15.13 -7.13
N LEU A 106 -3.60 -15.34 -8.26
CA LEU A 106 -4.09 -16.23 -9.32
C LEU A 106 -3.99 -17.69 -8.87
N PRO A 107 -4.71 -18.63 -9.51
CA PRO A 107 -4.58 -20.06 -9.19
C PRO A 107 -3.14 -20.60 -9.24
N ALA A 108 -2.28 -20.01 -10.07
CA ALA A 108 -0.85 -20.32 -10.14
C ALA A 108 0.02 -19.64 -9.06
N GLY A 109 -0.59 -18.96 -8.09
CA GLY A 109 0.11 -18.30 -6.98
C GLY A 109 0.65 -16.89 -7.27
N ALA A 110 0.44 -16.36 -8.47
CA ALA A 110 0.90 -15.00 -8.81
C ALA A 110 0.00 -13.94 -8.21
N SER A 111 0.55 -13.08 -7.37
CA SER A 111 -0.15 -11.91 -6.84
C SER A 111 -0.33 -10.83 -7.91
N HIS A 112 -1.46 -10.14 -7.91
CA HIS A 112 -1.78 -9.14 -8.92
C HIS A 112 -2.87 -8.17 -8.45
N TRP A 113 -3.08 -7.12 -9.26
CA TRP A 113 -4.17 -6.16 -9.17
C TRP A 113 -4.97 -6.17 -10.47
N ASN A 114 -6.28 -6.20 -10.35
CA ASN A 114 -7.18 -5.95 -11.48
C ASN A 114 -7.30 -4.43 -11.66
N ALA A 115 -6.71 -3.92 -12.75
CA ALA A 115 -6.53 -2.49 -13.00
C ALA A 115 -7.51 -1.96 -14.08
N ALA A 116 -8.70 -2.53 -14.18
CA ALA A 116 -9.77 -2.05 -15.07
C ALA A 116 -11.15 -2.42 -14.56
N PRO A 117 -12.19 -1.63 -14.88
CA PRO A 117 -13.56 -1.97 -14.54
C PRO A 117 -13.93 -3.38 -15.03
N PRO A 118 -14.77 -4.12 -14.30
CA PRO A 118 -15.23 -5.44 -14.72
C PRO A 118 -15.92 -5.47 -16.09
N SER A 119 -16.47 -4.34 -16.50
CA SER A 119 -17.18 -4.16 -17.78
C SER A 119 -16.31 -3.70 -18.94
N SER A 120 -15.00 -3.43 -18.73
CA SER A 120 -14.14 -2.89 -19.78
C SER A 120 -13.77 -3.95 -20.82
N SER A 121 -13.69 -3.56 -22.09
CA SER A 121 -13.20 -4.42 -23.17
C SER A 121 -11.71 -4.80 -23.02
N SER A 122 -10.96 -4.03 -22.24
CA SER A 122 -9.55 -4.28 -21.92
C SER A 122 -9.36 -5.27 -20.76
N ARG A 123 -10.43 -5.80 -20.18
CA ARG A 123 -10.40 -6.67 -19.00
C ARG A 123 -9.44 -7.85 -19.13
N SER A 124 -9.42 -8.50 -20.29
CA SER A 124 -8.56 -9.68 -20.50
C SER A 124 -7.06 -9.37 -20.50
N PHE A 125 -6.69 -8.12 -20.74
CA PHE A 125 -5.30 -7.69 -20.75
C PHE A 125 -4.82 -7.25 -19.36
N VAL A 126 -5.64 -6.48 -18.63
CA VAL A 126 -5.25 -5.87 -17.35
C VAL A 126 -5.80 -6.61 -16.14
N ASN A 127 -6.98 -7.23 -16.25
CA ASN A 127 -7.57 -8.04 -15.20
C ASN A 127 -7.26 -9.52 -15.44
N LYS A 128 -6.61 -10.15 -14.47
CA LYS A 128 -6.21 -11.57 -14.53
C LYS A 128 -7.14 -12.49 -13.74
N SER A 129 -8.05 -11.94 -12.95
CA SER A 129 -9.00 -12.69 -12.12
C SER A 129 -10.33 -11.96 -12.01
N ASN A 130 -11.22 -12.52 -11.19
CA ASN A 130 -12.49 -11.88 -10.82
C ASN A 130 -12.43 -11.16 -9.46
N ALA A 131 -11.22 -10.96 -8.90
CA ALA A 131 -11.08 -10.22 -7.65
C ALA A 131 -11.56 -8.77 -7.84
N ASP A 132 -12.36 -8.30 -6.90
CA ASP A 132 -12.81 -6.92 -6.81
C ASP A 132 -11.79 -6.11 -5.99
N ASP A 133 -10.71 -5.70 -6.67
CA ASP A 133 -9.63 -4.98 -6.00
C ASP A 133 -10.00 -3.52 -5.70
N LEU A 134 -10.88 -2.91 -6.51
CA LEU A 134 -11.37 -1.55 -6.26
C LEU A 134 -12.26 -1.51 -5.01
N GLY A 135 -13.24 -2.40 -4.92
CA GLY A 135 -14.10 -2.50 -3.73
C GLY A 135 -13.29 -2.89 -2.48
N PHE A 136 -12.23 -3.69 -2.64
CA PHE A 136 -11.30 -3.97 -1.54
C PHE A 136 -10.59 -2.68 -1.07
N PHE A 137 -10.07 -1.86 -1.99
CA PHE A 137 -9.43 -0.59 -1.65
C PHE A 137 -10.39 0.37 -0.93
N GLU A 138 -11.61 0.52 -1.44
CA GLU A 138 -12.63 1.36 -0.80
C GLU A 138 -12.96 0.89 0.62
N LYS A 139 -13.20 -0.41 0.79
CA LYS A 139 -13.46 -1.01 2.10
C LYS A 139 -12.28 -0.86 3.05
N LEU A 140 -11.06 -1.03 2.57
CA LEU A 140 -9.85 -0.88 3.37
C LEU A 140 -9.67 0.56 3.86
N LEU A 141 -9.94 1.55 3.02
CA LEU A 141 -9.91 2.96 3.42
C LEU A 141 -10.97 3.25 4.50
N ASP A 142 -12.18 2.74 4.34
CA ASP A 142 -13.25 2.90 5.33
C ASP A 142 -12.90 2.23 6.66
N GLU A 143 -12.31 1.03 6.63
CA GLU A 143 -11.87 0.30 7.84
C GLU A 143 -10.79 1.06 8.61
N ILE A 144 -9.78 1.58 7.91
CA ILE A 144 -8.70 2.35 8.56
C ILE A 144 -9.22 3.67 9.13
N ASN A 145 -10.27 4.22 8.55
CA ASN A 145 -10.83 5.51 8.95
C ASN A 145 -11.97 5.41 9.98
N GLN A 146 -12.22 4.26 10.61
CA GLN A 146 -13.35 4.10 11.55
C GLN A 146 -13.37 5.13 12.69
N ASP A 147 -12.20 5.55 13.19
CA ASP A 147 -12.07 6.53 14.28
C ASP A 147 -11.68 7.94 13.78
N ASN A 148 -12.01 8.28 12.53
CA ASN A 148 -11.58 9.53 11.88
C ASN A 148 -10.06 9.74 11.91
N LEU A 149 -9.31 8.66 11.82
CA LEU A 149 -7.85 8.69 11.77
C LEU A 149 -7.36 9.45 10.54
N ILE A 150 -8.06 9.32 9.41
CA ILE A 150 -7.61 9.77 8.10
C ILE A 150 -8.35 11.04 7.65
N ASP A 151 -7.61 11.99 7.09
CA ASP A 151 -8.16 13.08 6.30
C ASP A 151 -8.47 12.58 4.88
N LEU A 152 -9.76 12.37 4.60
CA LEU A 152 -10.21 11.87 3.30
C LEU A 152 -9.94 12.84 2.12
N ASN A 153 -9.47 14.07 2.37
CA ASN A 153 -9.00 14.98 1.33
C ASN A 153 -7.50 14.80 1.03
N ARG A 154 -6.78 13.99 1.83
CA ARG A 154 -5.35 13.71 1.70
C ARG A 154 -5.07 12.21 1.59
N VAL A 155 -5.80 11.56 0.70
CA VAL A 155 -5.60 10.15 0.33
C VAL A 155 -4.77 10.10 -0.94
N TYR A 156 -3.59 9.47 -0.85
CA TYR A 156 -2.63 9.34 -1.94
C TYR A 156 -2.42 7.87 -2.29
N VAL A 157 -2.05 7.61 -3.52
CA VAL A 157 -1.74 6.27 -4.01
C VAL A 157 -0.41 6.26 -4.76
N ILE A 158 0.39 5.24 -4.52
CA ILE A 158 1.65 4.95 -5.21
C ILE A 158 1.58 3.50 -5.69
N GLY A 159 2.11 3.23 -6.88
CA GLY A 159 2.15 1.86 -7.38
C GLY A 159 3.32 1.62 -8.31
N TYR A 160 3.83 0.38 -8.30
CA TYR A 160 4.85 -0.08 -9.20
C TYR A 160 4.26 -1.04 -10.24
N SER A 161 4.58 -0.85 -11.54
CA SER A 161 4.16 -1.74 -12.63
C SER A 161 2.63 -1.99 -12.63
N ASN A 162 2.16 -3.21 -12.39
CA ASN A 162 0.75 -3.56 -12.28
C ASN A 162 0.03 -2.77 -11.14
N GLY A 163 0.71 -2.55 -10.00
CA GLY A 163 0.22 -1.66 -8.95
C GLY A 163 0.11 -0.21 -9.42
N GLY A 164 1.03 0.27 -10.27
CA GLY A 164 0.95 1.58 -10.90
C GLY A 164 -0.25 1.72 -11.85
N MET A 165 -0.56 0.66 -12.63
CA MET A 165 -1.79 0.62 -13.44
C MET A 165 -3.04 0.72 -12.55
N PHE A 166 -3.05 0.00 -11.44
CA PHE A 166 -4.16 0.04 -10.47
C PHE A 166 -4.29 1.41 -9.81
N SER A 167 -3.18 2.07 -9.49
CA SER A 167 -3.17 3.42 -8.90
C SER A 167 -3.73 4.50 -9.84
N HIS A 168 -3.70 4.26 -11.14
CA HIS A 168 -4.22 5.20 -12.15
C HIS A 168 -5.73 5.02 -12.42
N PHE A 169 -6.28 3.92 -11.96
CA PHE A 169 -7.68 3.53 -12.14
C PHE A 169 -8.59 4.17 -11.09
#